data_f9a029021ad6d0e4586a3626238f7a66
#
_entry.id   f9a029021ad6d0e4586a3626238f7a66
#
_cell.length_a   1.000
_cell.length_b   1.000
_cell.length_c   1.000
_cell.angle_alpha   90.00
_cell.angle_beta   90.00
_cell.angle_gamma   90.00
#
_symmetry.space_group_name_H-M   'P 1'
#
loop_
_entity.id
_entity.type
_entity.pdbx_description
1 polymer ?
#
loop_
_entity_poly.entity_id
_entity_poly.type
_entity_poly.pdbx_seq_one_letter_code
_entity_poly.pdbx_strand_id
1 'polypeptide(L)'
;MITTAEAQHKLTAPPSPAFDPIAHRYSHAGASLSSVSALIARHKRPFDERGNATRVAKREGRTVEDVLASWATKRDAAMDRGKQVHAEIERALEPHIGKRCAEINPRAAESPLAKHALAFLAEWSDAELVAQEARLMLPESRVAGTLDLLVRTPHGELVILDWKTNASLRLRAERTWADCKMLAPVAHLDDVAGSHYALQLSAYRLMLEARYD
;
A
#
# COMPACT_ATOMS: atom_id res chain seq x y z
N MET A 1 1.43 0.20 -27.94
CA MET A 1 1.94 -0.27 -26.64
C MET A 1 2.89 0.80 -26.11
N ILE A 2 2.70 1.22 -24.87
CA ILE A 2 3.58 2.22 -24.23
C ILE A 2 4.96 1.59 -23.92
N THR A 3 6.03 2.30 -24.17
CA THR A 3 7.38 1.90 -23.76
C THR A 3 7.63 2.23 -22.27
N THR A 4 8.63 1.60 -21.67
CA THR A 4 9.03 1.91 -20.29
C THR A 4 9.45 3.37 -20.12
N ALA A 5 10.18 3.93 -21.09
CA ALA A 5 10.59 5.33 -21.07
C ALA A 5 9.40 6.31 -21.17
N GLU A 6 8.41 6.01 -22.02
CA GLU A 6 7.17 6.79 -22.10
C GLU A 6 6.37 6.71 -20.82
N ALA A 7 6.27 5.52 -20.21
CA ALA A 7 5.60 5.34 -18.94
C ALA A 7 6.28 6.16 -17.83
N GLN A 8 7.60 6.10 -17.74
CA GLN A 8 8.39 6.89 -16.78
C GLN A 8 8.19 8.40 -17.00
N HIS A 9 8.25 8.86 -18.24
CA HIS A 9 8.04 10.27 -18.57
C HIS A 9 6.65 10.75 -18.13
N LYS A 10 5.61 10.01 -18.41
CA LYS A 10 4.24 10.36 -17.98
C LYS A 10 4.08 10.38 -16.46
N LEU A 11 4.75 9.48 -15.72
CA LEU A 11 4.70 9.47 -14.25
C LEU A 11 5.40 10.66 -13.62
N THR A 12 6.50 11.10 -14.20
CA THR A 12 7.30 12.24 -13.70
C THR A 12 6.81 13.59 -14.22
N ALA A 13 5.97 13.59 -15.27
CA ALA A 13 5.39 14.82 -15.82
C ALA A 13 4.46 15.51 -14.82
N PRO A 14 4.45 16.86 -14.75
CA PRO A 14 3.44 17.59 -13.97
C PRO A 14 2.02 17.36 -14.51
N PRO A 15 0.98 17.45 -13.65
CA PRO A 15 1.06 17.78 -12.24
C PRO A 15 1.33 16.54 -11.36
N SER A 16 2.25 16.68 -10.40
CA SER A 16 2.53 15.66 -9.38
C SER A 16 2.25 16.24 -7.98
N PRO A 17 1.70 15.48 -7.04
CA PRO A 17 1.45 16.00 -5.70
C PRO A 17 2.76 16.16 -4.93
N ALA A 18 2.88 17.24 -4.16
CA ALA A 18 3.89 17.34 -3.12
C ALA A 18 3.52 16.43 -1.94
N PHE A 19 4.52 15.86 -1.30
CA PHE A 19 4.34 15.02 -0.12
C PHE A 19 5.25 15.47 1.01
N ASP A 20 4.65 15.74 2.17
CA ASP A 20 5.36 16.03 3.42
C ASP A 20 5.49 14.72 4.21
N PRO A 21 6.70 14.13 4.33
CA PRO A 21 6.90 12.86 5.00
C PRO A 21 6.75 12.95 6.53
N ILE A 22 6.95 14.14 7.13
CA ILE A 22 6.80 14.37 8.57
C ILE A 22 5.32 14.43 8.94
N ALA A 23 4.56 15.27 8.24
CA ALA A 23 3.13 15.41 8.47
C ALA A 23 2.30 14.33 7.74
N HIS A 24 2.93 13.51 6.92
CA HIS A 24 2.30 12.48 6.08
C HIS A 24 1.11 13.02 5.27
N ARG A 25 1.35 14.15 4.59
CA ARG A 25 0.29 14.89 3.87
C ARG A 25 0.67 15.15 2.42
N TYR A 26 -0.32 14.99 1.57
CA TYR A 26 -0.23 15.38 0.17
C TYR A 26 -0.82 16.76 -0.06
N SER A 27 -0.22 17.52 -0.98
CA SER A 27 -0.74 18.81 -1.42
C SER A 27 -0.50 19.04 -2.90
N HIS A 28 -1.34 19.86 -3.53
CA HIS A 28 -1.17 20.30 -4.90
C HIS A 28 -1.73 21.72 -5.07
N ALA A 29 -0.98 22.61 -5.72
CA ALA A 29 -1.35 24.01 -5.93
C ALA A 29 -1.82 24.71 -4.64
N GLY A 30 -1.15 24.46 -3.51
CA GLY A 30 -1.51 25.02 -2.20
C GLY A 30 -2.69 24.36 -1.50
N ALA A 31 -3.40 23.43 -2.14
CA ALA A 31 -4.52 22.71 -1.55
C ALA A 31 -4.08 21.37 -0.96
N SER A 32 -4.62 21.00 0.21
CA SER A 32 -4.42 19.68 0.82
C SER A 32 -5.22 18.62 0.08
N LEU A 33 -4.60 17.45 -0.13
CA LEU A 33 -5.22 16.28 -0.73
C LEU A 33 -5.41 15.18 0.32
N SER A 34 -6.50 14.43 0.20
CA SER A 34 -6.71 13.23 1.03
C SER A 34 -5.85 12.09 0.52
N SER A 35 -5.18 11.34 1.39
CA SER A 35 -4.54 10.10 0.95
C SER A 35 -5.57 9.02 0.61
N VAL A 36 -5.23 8.12 -0.31
CA VAL A 36 -6.08 6.94 -0.62
C VAL A 36 -6.37 6.14 0.65
N SER A 37 -5.38 5.93 1.51
CA SER A 37 -5.57 5.21 2.77
C SER A 37 -6.53 5.94 3.73
N ALA A 38 -6.47 7.28 3.80
CA ALA A 38 -7.40 8.08 4.60
C ALA A 38 -8.83 8.04 4.02
N LEU A 39 -8.95 8.03 2.68
CA LEU A 39 -10.25 7.86 2.02
C LEU A 39 -10.87 6.51 2.39
N ILE A 40 -10.13 5.41 2.26
CA ILE A 40 -10.59 4.06 2.60
C ILE A 40 -10.96 3.99 4.09
N ALA A 41 -10.16 4.60 4.98
CA ALA A 41 -10.39 4.58 6.42
C ALA A 41 -11.76 5.18 6.83
N ARG A 42 -12.29 6.16 6.08
CA ARG A 42 -13.62 6.73 6.32
C ARG A 42 -14.77 5.73 6.10
N HIS A 43 -14.51 4.68 5.35
CA HIS A 43 -15.50 3.65 5.02
C HIS A 43 -15.29 2.34 5.78
N LYS A 44 -14.30 2.31 6.69
CA LYS A 44 -14.15 1.21 7.65
C LYS A 44 -15.10 1.39 8.83
N ARG A 45 -15.50 0.27 9.43
CA ARG A 45 -16.22 0.33 10.69
C ARG A 45 -15.30 0.77 11.82
N PRO A 46 -15.79 1.61 12.73
CA PRO A 46 -15.03 1.96 13.92
C PRO A 46 -14.70 0.71 14.75
N PHE A 47 -13.43 0.58 15.11
CA PHE A 47 -12.99 -0.48 16.02
C PHE A 47 -13.15 -0.02 17.46
N ASP A 48 -14.03 -0.67 18.22
CA ASP A 48 -14.17 -0.42 19.66
C ASP A 48 -12.97 -1.03 20.40
N GLU A 49 -11.86 -0.28 20.42
CA GLU A 49 -10.60 -0.73 21.01
C GLU A 49 -10.74 -1.03 22.51
N ARG A 50 -11.39 -0.13 23.28
CA ARG A 50 -11.55 -0.29 24.73
C ARG A 50 -12.51 -1.42 25.10
N GLY A 51 -13.64 -1.56 24.43
CA GLY A 51 -14.58 -2.64 24.66
C GLY A 51 -13.98 -4.01 24.30
N ASN A 52 -13.21 -4.09 23.21
CA ASN A 52 -12.47 -5.31 22.88
C ASN A 52 -11.38 -5.60 23.92
N ALA A 53 -10.61 -4.60 24.37
CA ALA A 53 -9.59 -4.76 25.39
C ALA A 53 -10.19 -5.24 26.71
N THR A 54 -11.37 -4.74 27.11
CA THR A 54 -12.09 -5.18 28.31
C THR A 54 -12.45 -6.66 28.24
N ARG A 55 -12.93 -7.14 27.08
CA ARG A 55 -13.24 -8.56 26.89
C ARG A 55 -11.99 -9.45 26.97
N VAL A 56 -10.89 -9.00 26.36
CA VAL A 56 -9.61 -9.72 26.42
C VAL A 56 -9.03 -9.72 27.83
N ALA A 57 -9.02 -8.58 28.50
CA ALA A 57 -8.53 -8.42 29.88
C ALA A 57 -9.25 -9.40 30.84
N LYS A 58 -10.59 -9.46 30.76
CA LYS A 58 -11.40 -10.40 31.56
C LYS A 58 -11.05 -11.86 31.28
N ARG A 59 -10.83 -12.21 30.00
CA ARG A 59 -10.48 -13.59 29.60
C ARG A 59 -9.08 -13.99 30.06
N GLU A 60 -8.13 -13.05 30.04
CA GLU A 60 -6.71 -13.32 30.31
C GLU A 60 -6.28 -12.99 31.73
N GLY A 61 -7.17 -12.47 32.58
CA GLY A 61 -6.83 -12.08 33.97
C GLY A 61 -5.86 -10.90 34.03
N ARG A 62 -5.92 -9.97 33.08
CA ARG A 62 -5.06 -8.79 32.94
C ARG A 62 -5.87 -7.51 33.17
N THR A 63 -5.17 -6.38 33.29
CA THR A 63 -5.84 -5.08 33.27
C THR A 63 -6.14 -4.64 31.82
N VAL A 64 -7.13 -3.77 31.64
CA VAL A 64 -7.47 -3.20 30.32
C VAL A 64 -6.28 -2.39 29.77
N GLU A 65 -5.61 -1.67 30.64
CA GLU A 65 -4.44 -0.85 30.33
C GLU A 65 -3.27 -1.70 29.83
N ASP A 66 -3.00 -2.85 30.44
CA ASP A 66 -1.95 -3.78 29.99
C ASP A 66 -2.26 -4.36 28.60
N VAL A 67 -3.54 -4.66 28.32
CA VAL A 67 -3.94 -5.15 26.99
C VAL A 67 -3.76 -4.06 25.94
N LEU A 68 -4.22 -2.83 26.22
CA LEU A 68 -4.06 -1.69 25.32
C LEU A 68 -2.59 -1.37 25.05
N ALA A 69 -1.75 -1.34 26.10
CA ALA A 69 -0.31 -1.12 25.97
C ALA A 69 0.35 -2.22 25.10
N SER A 70 -0.03 -3.48 25.33
CA SER A 70 0.47 -4.61 24.52
C SER A 70 0.06 -4.48 23.04
N TRP A 71 -1.15 -4.01 22.75
CA TRP A 71 -1.62 -3.79 21.38
C TRP A 71 -0.88 -2.62 20.72
N ALA A 72 -0.67 -1.53 21.46
CA ALA A 72 0.12 -0.39 20.97
C ALA A 72 1.54 -0.82 20.60
N THR A 73 2.24 -1.53 21.51
CA THR A 73 3.59 -2.04 21.25
C THR A 73 3.65 -2.95 20.01
N LYS A 74 2.68 -3.86 19.85
CA LYS A 74 2.61 -4.74 18.67
C LYS A 74 2.36 -3.97 17.38
N ARG A 75 1.48 -2.98 17.42
CA ARG A 75 1.17 -2.11 16.28
C ARG A 75 2.41 -1.33 15.86
N ASP A 76 3.08 -0.68 16.80
CA ASP A 76 4.24 0.16 16.53
C ASP A 76 5.40 -0.68 15.97
N ALA A 77 5.69 -1.84 16.56
CA ALA A 77 6.67 -2.78 16.04
C ALA A 77 6.33 -3.30 14.63
N ALA A 78 5.03 -3.51 14.33
CA ALA A 78 4.60 -3.92 12.99
C ALA A 78 4.76 -2.78 11.97
N MET A 79 4.48 -1.54 12.35
CA MET A 79 4.69 -0.35 11.52
C MET A 79 6.16 -0.13 11.22
N ASP A 80 7.04 -0.23 12.22
CA ASP A 80 8.49 -0.04 12.05
C ASP A 80 9.08 -1.14 11.16
N ARG A 81 8.67 -2.40 11.37
CA ARG A 81 9.06 -3.50 10.48
C ARG A 81 8.59 -3.25 9.05
N GLY A 82 7.35 -2.78 8.86
CA GLY A 82 6.83 -2.42 7.54
C GLY A 82 7.70 -1.38 6.85
N LYS A 83 7.98 -0.27 7.52
CA LYS A 83 8.84 0.82 7.00
C LYS A 83 10.23 0.31 6.63
N GLN A 84 10.85 -0.51 7.50
CA GLN A 84 12.17 -1.07 7.23
C GLN A 84 12.17 -1.93 5.98
N VAL A 85 11.21 -2.85 5.84
CA VAL A 85 11.10 -3.74 4.67
C VAL A 85 10.91 -2.95 3.38
N HIS A 86 10.02 -1.95 3.36
CA HIS A 86 9.82 -1.08 2.20
C HIS A 86 11.12 -0.33 1.83
N ALA A 87 11.80 0.27 2.81
CA ALA A 87 13.06 0.98 2.58
C ALA A 87 14.20 0.06 2.05
N GLU A 88 14.23 -1.20 2.49
CA GLU A 88 15.19 -2.18 1.96
C GLU A 88 14.89 -2.52 0.50
N ILE A 89 13.62 -2.76 0.17
CA ILE A 89 13.17 -3.07 -1.20
C ILE A 89 13.46 -1.86 -2.11
N GLU A 90 13.06 -0.67 -1.70
CA GLU A 90 13.27 0.58 -2.45
C GLU A 90 14.75 0.78 -2.78
N ARG A 91 15.64 0.67 -1.80
CA ARG A 91 17.09 0.81 -1.98
C ARG A 91 17.65 -0.24 -2.93
N ALA A 92 17.17 -1.49 -2.83
CA ALA A 92 17.64 -2.58 -3.68
C ALA A 92 17.16 -2.43 -5.13
N LEU A 93 15.99 -1.83 -5.37
CA LEU A 93 15.41 -1.67 -6.70
C LEU A 93 15.84 -0.38 -7.41
N GLU A 94 16.30 0.65 -6.67
CA GLU A 94 16.68 1.94 -7.23
C GLU A 94 17.64 1.84 -8.46
N PRO A 95 18.72 1.01 -8.43
CA PRO A 95 19.62 0.87 -9.59
C PRO A 95 19.01 0.09 -10.76
N HIS A 96 17.83 -0.51 -10.57
CA HIS A 96 17.17 -1.37 -11.55
C HIS A 96 15.97 -0.70 -12.25
N ILE A 97 15.66 0.55 -11.93
CA ILE A 97 14.60 1.29 -12.60
C ILE A 97 14.95 1.48 -14.09
N GLY A 98 14.01 1.10 -14.95
CA GLY A 98 14.21 1.04 -16.41
C GLY A 98 14.90 -0.21 -16.92
N LYS A 99 15.17 -1.20 -16.05
CA LYS A 99 15.82 -2.46 -16.39
C LYS A 99 14.91 -3.66 -16.18
N ARG A 100 15.33 -4.81 -16.67
CA ARG A 100 14.60 -6.06 -16.50
C ARG A 100 14.67 -6.58 -15.07
N CYS A 101 13.59 -7.21 -14.63
CA CYS A 101 13.52 -7.85 -13.32
C CYS A 101 14.55 -8.99 -13.15
N ALA A 102 15.00 -9.64 -14.24
CA ALA A 102 16.07 -10.62 -14.22
C ALA A 102 17.39 -10.10 -13.62
N GLU A 103 17.63 -8.79 -13.64
CA GLU A 103 18.83 -8.18 -13.11
C GLU A 103 18.79 -7.98 -11.58
N ILE A 104 17.64 -8.19 -10.95
CA ILE A 104 17.44 -8.01 -9.50
C ILE A 104 18.18 -9.10 -8.76
N ASN A 105 19.00 -8.69 -7.78
CA ASN A 105 19.65 -9.60 -6.87
C ASN A 105 18.85 -9.74 -5.56
N PRO A 106 18.20 -10.89 -5.30
CA PRO A 106 17.42 -11.08 -4.06
C PRO A 106 18.26 -10.98 -2.78
N ARG A 107 19.59 -11.12 -2.88
CA ARG A 107 20.51 -11.04 -1.73
C ARG A 107 20.91 -9.60 -1.39
N ALA A 108 20.45 -8.60 -2.16
CA ALA A 108 20.73 -7.19 -1.91
C ALA A 108 20.01 -6.62 -0.67
N ALA A 109 18.95 -7.28 -0.19
CA ALA A 109 18.26 -6.94 1.05
C ALA A 109 18.81 -7.74 2.25
N GLU A 110 18.51 -7.27 3.46
CA GLU A 110 18.92 -7.94 4.72
C GLU A 110 17.77 -8.78 5.29
N SER A 111 16.57 -8.20 5.39
CA SER A 111 15.41 -8.86 5.99
C SER A 111 14.86 -9.99 5.11
N PRO A 112 14.36 -11.08 5.71
CA PRO A 112 13.76 -12.18 4.95
C PRO A 112 12.59 -11.76 4.08
N LEU A 113 11.77 -10.81 4.55
CA LEU A 113 10.60 -10.33 3.80
C LEU A 113 11.01 -9.54 2.54
N ALA A 114 12.01 -8.66 2.66
CA ALA A 114 12.55 -7.95 1.49
C ALA A 114 13.22 -8.92 0.50
N LYS A 115 13.98 -9.91 0.97
CA LYS A 115 14.54 -10.98 0.12
C LYS A 115 13.45 -11.73 -0.65
N HIS A 116 12.33 -12.07 -0.01
CA HIS A 116 11.21 -12.72 -0.68
C HIS A 116 10.57 -11.83 -1.75
N ALA A 117 10.39 -10.53 -1.47
CA ALA A 117 9.85 -9.59 -2.44
C ALA A 117 10.76 -9.45 -3.67
N LEU A 118 12.08 -9.33 -3.46
CA LEU A 118 13.04 -9.26 -4.56
C LEU A 118 13.12 -10.58 -5.36
N ALA A 119 13.04 -11.73 -4.67
CA ALA A 119 13.01 -13.03 -5.34
C ALA A 119 11.75 -13.19 -6.20
N PHE A 120 10.59 -12.79 -5.69
CA PHE A 120 9.33 -12.75 -6.45
C PHE A 120 9.46 -11.90 -7.71
N LEU A 121 10.06 -10.72 -7.63
CA LEU A 121 10.29 -9.87 -8.80
C LEU A 121 11.26 -10.51 -9.80
N ALA A 122 12.33 -11.15 -9.33
CA ALA A 122 13.29 -11.82 -10.21
C ALA A 122 12.67 -12.98 -11.02
N GLU A 123 11.58 -13.60 -10.54
CA GLU A 123 10.82 -14.60 -11.29
C GLU A 123 10.08 -13.99 -12.51
N TRP A 124 9.80 -12.69 -12.49
CA TRP A 124 9.24 -11.94 -13.63
C TRP A 124 10.33 -11.48 -14.61
N SER A 125 11.23 -12.38 -14.97
CA SER A 125 12.52 -12.12 -15.63
C SER A 125 12.45 -11.16 -16.80
N ASP A 126 11.41 -11.25 -17.63
CA ASP A 126 11.23 -10.45 -18.85
C ASP A 126 10.41 -9.16 -18.63
N ALA A 127 9.92 -8.92 -17.42
CA ALA A 127 9.27 -7.68 -17.06
C ALA A 127 10.32 -6.60 -16.75
N GLU A 128 9.92 -5.33 -16.88
CA GLU A 128 10.77 -4.17 -16.65
C GLU A 128 10.23 -3.33 -15.50
N LEU A 129 11.14 -2.86 -14.63
CA LEU A 129 10.78 -1.92 -13.57
C LEU A 129 10.55 -0.53 -14.19
N VAL A 130 9.36 0.00 -14.03
CA VAL A 130 9.00 1.32 -14.56
C VAL A 130 9.29 2.41 -13.53
N ALA A 131 8.77 2.28 -12.32
CA ALA A 131 8.91 3.26 -11.26
C ALA A 131 8.67 2.63 -9.90
N GLN A 132 9.29 3.21 -8.87
CA GLN A 132 8.97 2.95 -7.46
C GLN A 132 8.58 4.25 -6.76
N GLU A 133 7.83 4.15 -5.65
CA GLU A 133 7.38 5.28 -4.83
C GLU A 133 6.76 6.41 -5.67
N ALA A 134 6.05 6.04 -6.75
CA ALA A 134 5.47 7.00 -7.66
C ALA A 134 4.23 7.67 -7.06
N ARG A 135 4.26 9.01 -7.01
CA ARG A 135 3.19 9.82 -6.46
C ARG A 135 2.15 10.10 -7.52
N LEU A 136 0.91 9.75 -7.20
CA LEU A 136 -0.24 9.90 -8.08
C LEU A 136 -1.31 10.77 -7.42
N MET A 137 -2.16 11.40 -8.24
CA MET A 137 -3.33 12.14 -7.75
C MET A 137 -4.46 12.18 -8.77
N LEU A 138 -5.66 12.39 -8.26
CA LEU A 138 -6.85 12.84 -8.99
C LEU A 138 -7.20 14.23 -8.45
N PRO A 139 -6.83 15.32 -9.15
CA PRO A 139 -7.02 16.68 -8.67
C PRO A 139 -8.49 17.02 -8.40
N GLU A 140 -9.39 16.60 -9.28
CA GLU A 140 -10.84 16.85 -9.19
C GLU A 140 -11.45 16.21 -7.94
N SER A 141 -10.97 15.03 -7.57
CA SER A 141 -11.41 14.29 -6.37
C SER A 141 -10.63 14.69 -5.12
N ARG A 142 -9.58 15.49 -5.26
CA ARG A 142 -8.65 15.90 -4.19
C ARG A 142 -8.07 14.69 -3.43
N VAL A 143 -7.72 13.64 -4.16
CA VAL A 143 -7.14 12.41 -3.62
C VAL A 143 -5.76 12.19 -4.22
N ALA A 144 -4.82 11.75 -3.38
CA ALA A 144 -3.47 11.38 -3.80
C ALA A 144 -2.97 10.13 -3.08
N GLY A 145 -1.91 9.54 -3.59
CA GLY A 145 -1.22 8.42 -2.97
C GLY A 145 0.12 8.15 -3.61
N THR A 146 0.87 7.26 -3.00
CA THR A 146 2.14 6.75 -3.52
C THR A 146 1.97 5.26 -3.77
N LEU A 147 2.23 4.80 -4.99
CA LEU A 147 2.32 3.38 -5.30
C LEU A 147 3.73 2.87 -5.02
N ASP A 148 3.84 1.66 -4.50
CA ASP A 148 5.16 1.10 -4.13
C ASP A 148 5.98 0.76 -5.37
N LEU A 149 5.40 0.07 -6.35
CA LEU A 149 6.10 -0.36 -7.55
C LEU A 149 5.18 -0.45 -8.77
N LEU A 150 5.67 0.01 -9.91
CA LEU A 150 5.07 -0.19 -11.22
C LEU A 150 6.01 -1.00 -12.11
N VAL A 151 5.48 -2.06 -12.69
CA VAL A 151 6.21 -2.99 -13.56
C VAL A 151 5.52 -3.04 -14.92
N ARG A 152 6.29 -3.14 -16.00
CA ARG A 152 5.78 -3.38 -17.34
C ARG A 152 6.04 -4.83 -17.76
N THR A 153 4.99 -5.54 -18.14
CA THR A 153 5.10 -6.92 -18.62
C THR A 153 5.68 -6.96 -20.05
N PRO A 154 6.18 -8.13 -20.52
CA PRO A 154 6.61 -8.30 -21.92
C PRO A 154 5.51 -7.99 -22.96
N HIS A 155 4.24 -8.13 -22.56
CA HIS A 155 3.07 -7.83 -23.40
C HIS A 155 2.71 -6.33 -23.41
N GLY A 156 3.44 -5.51 -22.64
CA GLY A 156 3.24 -4.06 -22.56
C GLY A 156 2.20 -3.60 -21.56
N GLU A 157 1.70 -4.50 -20.71
CA GLU A 157 0.77 -4.17 -19.65
C GLU A 157 1.51 -3.56 -18.46
N LEU A 158 0.91 -2.55 -17.82
CA LEU A 158 1.41 -1.98 -16.58
C LEU A 158 0.76 -2.67 -15.38
N VAL A 159 1.58 -3.17 -14.46
CA VAL A 159 1.14 -3.87 -13.25
C VAL A 159 1.60 -3.11 -12.02
N ILE A 160 0.64 -2.78 -11.14
CA ILE A 160 0.92 -2.17 -9.83
C ILE A 160 1.19 -3.28 -8.83
N LEU A 161 2.30 -3.21 -8.13
CA LEU A 161 2.63 -4.06 -6.99
C LEU A 161 2.69 -3.21 -5.73
N ASP A 162 2.19 -3.76 -4.62
CA ASP A 162 2.12 -3.10 -3.33
C ASP A 162 2.53 -4.09 -2.24
N TRP A 163 3.55 -3.73 -1.48
CA TRP A 163 4.16 -4.61 -0.48
C TRP A 163 3.39 -4.57 0.83
N LYS A 164 3.06 -5.72 1.37
CA LYS A 164 2.38 -5.85 2.65
C LYS A 164 3.10 -6.83 3.57
N THR A 165 3.40 -6.40 4.79
CA THR A 165 4.13 -7.17 5.79
C THR A 165 3.21 -7.82 6.83
N ASN A 166 1.92 -7.97 6.51
CA ASN A 166 0.95 -8.61 7.38
C ASN A 166 1.30 -10.08 7.63
N ALA A 167 1.20 -10.54 8.87
CA ALA A 167 1.40 -11.95 9.22
C ALA A 167 0.34 -12.86 8.57
N SER A 168 -0.85 -12.33 8.30
CA SER A 168 -1.91 -13.02 7.56
C SER A 168 -2.70 -12.02 6.74
N LEU A 169 -3.03 -12.38 5.51
CA LEU A 169 -3.89 -11.58 4.65
C LEU A 169 -5.28 -12.21 4.60
N ARG A 170 -6.25 -11.56 5.25
CA ARG A 170 -7.65 -11.95 5.14
C ARG A 170 -8.25 -11.33 3.89
N LEU A 171 -8.61 -12.17 2.92
CA LEU A 171 -9.22 -11.76 1.66
C LEU A 171 -10.75 -11.62 1.79
N ARG A 172 -11.36 -12.40 2.69
CA ARG A 172 -12.81 -12.41 2.96
C ARG A 172 -13.06 -12.50 4.46
N ALA A 173 -14.23 -12.04 4.91
CA ALA A 173 -14.66 -12.28 6.28
C ALA A 173 -14.97 -13.77 6.49
N GLU A 174 -14.54 -14.32 7.63
CA GLU A 174 -14.84 -15.71 8.00
C GLU A 174 -16.34 -15.91 8.31
N ARG A 175 -17.05 -14.81 8.61
CA ARG A 175 -18.49 -14.78 8.92
C ARG A 175 -19.15 -13.68 8.11
N THR A 176 -20.30 -13.99 7.51
CA THR A 176 -21.11 -13.07 6.69
C THR A 176 -22.07 -12.27 7.58
N TRP A 177 -21.55 -11.50 8.54
CA TRP A 177 -22.37 -10.62 9.35
C TRP A 177 -22.45 -9.23 8.73
N ALA A 178 -23.56 -8.55 8.91
CA ALA A 178 -23.70 -7.15 8.51
C ALA A 178 -22.61 -6.27 9.12
N ASP A 179 -22.16 -6.63 10.34
CA ASP A 179 -21.08 -5.93 11.04
C ASP A 179 -19.67 -6.18 10.47
N CYS A 180 -19.52 -7.13 9.55
CA CYS A 180 -18.28 -7.37 8.82
C CYS A 180 -18.20 -6.63 7.49
N LYS A 181 -19.20 -5.80 7.15
CA LYS A 181 -19.23 -5.02 5.92
C LYS A 181 -18.68 -3.61 6.14
N MET A 182 -18.06 -3.07 5.10
CA MET A 182 -17.65 -1.66 5.08
C MET A 182 -18.87 -0.73 5.12
N LEU A 183 -18.65 0.56 5.32
CA LEU A 183 -19.69 1.58 5.26
C LEU A 183 -19.97 1.99 3.80
N ALA A 184 -21.15 2.60 3.55
CA ALA A 184 -21.48 3.15 2.24
C ALA A 184 -20.41 4.15 1.76
N PRO A 185 -20.14 4.22 0.44
CA PRO A 185 -20.81 3.54 -0.68
C PRO A 185 -20.31 2.12 -0.96
N VAL A 186 -19.30 1.62 -0.23
CA VAL A 186 -18.67 0.30 -0.46
C VAL A 186 -19.20 -0.79 0.47
N ALA A 187 -20.43 -0.66 0.96
CA ALA A 187 -21.06 -1.57 1.92
C ALA A 187 -21.27 -3.02 1.39
N HIS A 188 -21.07 -3.26 0.11
CA HIS A 188 -21.08 -4.60 -0.49
C HIS A 188 -19.78 -5.37 -0.20
N LEU A 189 -18.70 -4.70 0.17
CA LEU A 189 -17.40 -5.30 0.49
C LEU A 189 -17.31 -5.69 1.96
N ASP A 190 -16.54 -6.74 2.25
CA ASP A 190 -16.18 -7.10 3.62
C ASP A 190 -15.16 -6.10 4.19
N ASP A 191 -15.27 -5.73 5.47
CA ASP A 191 -14.32 -4.85 6.14
C ASP A 191 -13.10 -5.66 6.62
N VAL A 192 -12.29 -6.07 5.66
CA VAL A 192 -11.07 -6.87 5.85
C VAL A 192 -9.91 -6.32 5.04
N ALA A 193 -8.70 -6.71 5.40
CA ALA A 193 -7.47 -6.22 4.76
C ALA A 193 -7.49 -6.39 3.23
N GLY A 194 -7.97 -7.54 2.72
CA GLY A 194 -8.05 -7.78 1.27
C GLY A 194 -8.91 -6.75 0.53
N SER A 195 -10.09 -6.39 1.07
CA SER A 195 -10.94 -5.35 0.50
C SER A 195 -10.27 -3.97 0.52
N HIS A 196 -9.59 -3.64 1.64
CA HIS A 196 -8.89 -2.36 1.76
C HIS A 196 -7.77 -2.23 0.75
N TYR A 197 -6.98 -3.29 0.53
CA TYR A 197 -5.89 -3.30 -0.44
C TYR A 197 -6.41 -3.32 -1.88
N ALA A 198 -7.49 -4.05 -2.16
CA ALA A 198 -8.14 -4.01 -3.47
C ALA A 198 -8.65 -2.60 -3.81
N LEU A 199 -9.26 -1.90 -2.87
CA LEU A 199 -9.67 -0.50 -3.04
C LEU A 199 -8.46 0.42 -3.24
N GLN A 200 -7.36 0.21 -2.51
CA GLN A 200 -6.13 0.98 -2.67
C GLN A 200 -5.56 0.83 -4.08
N LEU A 201 -5.38 -0.40 -4.54
CA LEU A 201 -4.87 -0.69 -5.88
C LEU A 201 -5.81 -0.18 -6.99
N SER A 202 -7.13 -0.29 -6.79
CA SER A 202 -8.12 0.24 -7.73
C SER A 202 -8.06 1.77 -7.85
N ALA A 203 -7.83 2.47 -6.72
CA ALA A 203 -7.63 3.92 -6.74
C ALA A 203 -6.33 4.30 -7.47
N TYR A 204 -5.25 3.58 -7.25
CA TYR A 204 -3.98 3.82 -7.96
C TYR A 204 -4.11 3.52 -9.45
N ARG A 205 -4.81 2.45 -9.81
CA ARG A 205 -5.11 2.14 -11.20
C ARG A 205 -5.88 3.29 -11.88
N LEU A 206 -6.94 3.79 -11.26
CA LEU A 206 -7.70 4.93 -11.77
C LEU A 206 -6.84 6.18 -11.95
N MET A 207 -5.94 6.46 -11.00
CA MET A 207 -5.00 7.57 -11.09
C MET A 207 -4.00 7.41 -12.24
N LEU A 208 -3.54 6.18 -12.49
CA LEU A 208 -2.65 5.87 -13.61
C LEU A 208 -3.39 6.01 -14.94
N GLU A 209 -4.58 5.41 -15.08
CA GLU A 209 -5.41 5.52 -16.29
C GLU A 209 -5.65 7.00 -16.65
N ALA A 210 -6.05 7.83 -15.68
CA ALA A 210 -6.22 9.26 -15.90
C ALA A 210 -4.93 10.02 -16.30
N ARG A 211 -3.77 9.43 -16.09
CA ARG A 211 -2.49 9.99 -16.54
C ARG A 211 -2.08 9.55 -17.92
N TYR A 212 -2.53 8.39 -18.36
CA TYR A 212 -2.13 7.79 -19.62
C TYR A 212 -3.12 8.07 -20.75
N ASP A 213 -4.34 8.48 -20.43
CA ASP A 213 -5.35 8.96 -21.38
C ASP A 213 -5.06 10.43 -21.78
#